data_d87f09bf75ac8396aa30558173b73901
#
_entry.id   d87f09bf75ac8396aa30558173b73901
#
_cell.length_a   1.000
_cell.length_b   1.000
_cell.length_c   1.000
_cell.angle_alpha   90.00
_cell.angle_beta   90.00
_cell.angle_gamma   90.00
#
_symmetry.space_group_name_H-M   'P 1'
#
loop_
_entity.id
_entity.type
_entity.pdbx_description
1 polymer ?
#
loop_
_entity_poly.entity_id
_entity_poly.type
_entity_poly.pdbx_seq_one_letter_code
_entity_poly.pdbx_strand_id
1 'polypeptide(L)'
;FDACWKHGLANGAGNGTGGKKNGLRNGSGIATIEHSENKEKTQKEINIMSEIRKIENFAAPELDVYARLSEPQLLHYYEPQPGLFLAESPRVIERALDAGYEPVSFLAGSAELAANEALFAHCPDAPVYTAETKVLEQLTGFALTRGMLCAMHRRTLPAMEEICRNARRVAILENVVNPTNVGAIFRSAAALGIDAVLLTSGCSNPLYRRA
;
A
#
# COMPACT_ATOMS: atom_id res chain seq x y z
N PHE A 1 -12.20 -5.41 -21.81
CA PHE A 1 -10.85 -5.20 -21.27
C PHE A 1 -11.00 -4.79 -19.81
N ASP A 2 -10.61 -5.67 -18.86
CA ASP A 2 -10.98 -5.53 -17.46
C ASP A 2 -9.88 -4.91 -16.58
N ALA A 3 -8.69 -4.66 -17.11
CA ALA A 3 -7.62 -4.01 -16.37
C ALA A 3 -6.73 -3.17 -17.27
N CYS A 4 -6.53 -1.95 -16.87
CA CYS A 4 -5.70 -0.98 -17.59
C CYS A 4 -4.70 -0.33 -16.64
N TRP A 5 -3.44 -0.22 -17.06
CA TRP A 5 -2.41 0.48 -16.31
C TRP A 5 -1.72 1.50 -17.21
N LYS A 6 -1.53 2.71 -16.70
CA LYS A 6 -0.79 3.77 -17.37
C LYS A 6 0.40 4.17 -16.53
N HIS A 7 1.57 4.25 -17.13
CA HIS A 7 2.77 4.74 -16.44
C HIS A 7 2.57 6.23 -16.10
N GLY A 8 2.31 6.55 -14.85
CA GLY A 8 2.35 7.94 -14.37
C GLY A 8 3.80 8.40 -14.29
N LEU A 9 4.23 9.20 -15.24
CA LEU A 9 5.46 9.99 -15.10
C LEU A 9 5.19 11.06 -14.04
N ALA A 10 5.63 10.82 -12.82
CA ALA A 10 5.81 11.87 -11.84
C ALA A 10 7.00 12.74 -12.29
N ASN A 11 6.75 13.78 -13.06
CA ASN A 11 7.71 14.83 -13.30
C ASN A 11 7.87 15.68 -12.03
N GLY A 12 8.75 15.26 -11.16
CA GLY A 12 9.28 16.10 -10.09
C GLY A 12 10.30 17.08 -10.68
N ALA A 13 9.85 18.23 -11.13
CA ALA A 13 10.73 19.35 -11.41
C ALA A 13 11.15 19.98 -10.08
N GLY A 14 12.34 19.63 -9.59
CA GLY A 14 13.01 20.35 -8.53
C GLY A 14 13.49 21.72 -9.02
N ASN A 15 12.99 22.79 -8.45
CA ASN A 15 13.62 24.10 -8.53
C ASN A 15 14.19 24.42 -7.15
N GLY A 16 15.51 24.29 -7.03
CA GLY A 16 16.27 24.88 -5.94
C GLY A 16 16.54 26.35 -6.21
N THR A 17 16.28 27.19 -5.23
CA THR A 17 16.98 28.47 -5.09
C THR A 17 17.27 28.71 -3.62
N GLY A 18 18.54 28.91 -3.35
CA GLY A 18 19.09 29.21 -2.05
C GLY A 18 18.77 30.61 -1.54
N GLY A 19 18.93 30.77 -0.26
CA GLY A 19 18.86 32.08 0.41
C GLY A 19 19.35 31.97 1.84
N LYS A 20 20.65 32.17 2.03
CA LYS A 20 21.25 32.47 3.35
C LYS A 20 20.77 33.83 3.85
N LYS A 21 20.42 33.94 5.12
CA LYS A 21 20.73 35.15 5.91
C LYS A 21 20.79 34.82 7.42
N ASN A 22 21.92 35.26 7.98
CA ASN A 22 22.25 35.33 9.39
C ASN A 22 21.39 36.38 10.14
N GLY A 23 21.21 36.16 11.43
CA GLY A 23 20.75 37.21 12.35
C GLY A 23 20.76 36.72 13.79
N LEU A 24 21.81 37.17 14.55
CA LEU A 24 21.93 37.03 16.00
C LEU A 24 20.95 37.92 16.76
N ARG A 25 20.41 37.51 17.89
CA ARG A 25 20.63 38.03 19.25
C ARG A 25 19.46 37.83 20.22
N ASN A 26 19.82 37.25 21.37
CA ASN A 26 19.52 37.62 22.77
C ASN A 26 18.07 37.69 23.27
N GLY A 27 17.85 36.92 24.35
CA GLY A 27 17.18 37.47 25.53
C GLY A 27 16.37 36.47 26.33
N SER A 28 16.92 36.05 27.42
CA SER A 28 16.34 35.54 28.68
C SER A 28 14.82 35.69 28.86
N GLY A 29 14.16 34.61 29.24
CA GLY A 29 12.84 34.66 29.85
C GLY A 29 12.10 33.33 29.95
N ILE A 30 12.18 32.72 31.12
CA ILE A 30 11.13 31.93 31.78
C ILE A 30 10.93 30.46 31.37
N ALA A 31 11.49 29.61 32.20
CA ALA A 31 11.40 28.15 32.23
C ALA A 31 10.08 27.57 32.80
N THR A 32 8.92 28.10 32.42
CA THR A 32 7.63 27.60 32.97
C THR A 32 6.61 27.20 31.90
N ILE A 33 6.90 27.44 30.61
CA ILE A 33 5.99 27.13 29.51
C ILE A 33 6.38 25.81 28.80
N GLU A 34 7.64 25.37 28.95
CA GLU A 34 8.14 24.15 28.27
C GLU A 34 7.51 22.81 28.76
N HIS A 35 6.90 22.79 29.95
CA HIS A 35 6.34 21.53 30.51
C HIS A 35 4.93 21.21 30.02
N SER A 36 4.14 22.21 29.57
CA SER A 36 2.81 21.99 29.01
C SER A 36 2.87 21.72 27.51
N GLU A 37 3.73 22.42 26.78
CA GLU A 37 3.90 22.20 25.32
C GLU A 37 4.54 20.85 25.01
N ASN A 38 5.41 20.33 25.88
CA ASN A 38 6.03 19.01 25.71
C ASN A 38 5.02 17.87 25.97
N LYS A 39 4.06 18.06 26.88
CA LYS A 39 2.98 17.09 27.10
C LYS A 39 1.97 17.08 25.96
N GLU A 40 1.61 18.24 25.40
CA GLU A 40 0.71 18.33 24.25
C GLU A 40 1.37 17.84 22.95
N LYS A 41 2.67 18.09 22.74
CA LYS A 41 3.43 17.48 21.63
C LYS A 41 3.51 15.97 21.76
N THR A 42 3.84 15.44 22.94
CA THR A 42 3.88 13.99 23.19
C THR A 42 2.48 13.36 23.03
N GLN A 43 1.43 14.04 23.43
CA GLN A 43 0.04 13.55 23.25
C GLN A 43 -0.42 13.67 21.78
N LYS A 44 0.06 14.66 21.02
CA LYS A 44 -0.17 14.75 19.56
C LYS A 44 0.67 13.74 18.79
N GLU A 45 1.89 13.46 19.21
CA GLU A 45 2.75 12.43 18.61
C GLU A 45 2.23 11.01 18.87
N ILE A 46 1.61 10.75 20.02
CA ILE A 46 0.94 9.46 20.33
C ILE A 46 -0.32 9.24 19.47
N ASN A 47 -0.91 10.31 18.91
CA ASN A 47 -2.14 10.20 18.11
C ASN A 47 -1.90 10.05 16.60
N ILE A 48 -0.67 9.81 16.15
CA ILE A 48 -0.28 9.69 14.72
C ILE A 48 0.16 8.26 14.36
N MET A 49 0.17 7.34 15.30
CA MET A 49 0.51 5.94 15.00
C MET A 49 -0.74 5.12 14.73
N SER A 50 -0.69 4.28 13.70
CA SER A 50 -1.72 3.27 13.44
C SER A 50 -1.99 2.45 14.71
N GLU A 51 -3.24 2.12 14.97
CA GLU A 51 -3.63 1.32 16.11
C GLU A 51 -3.07 -0.10 16.00
N ILE A 52 -2.15 -0.50 16.88
CA ILE A 52 -1.58 -1.85 16.90
C ILE A 52 -2.48 -2.75 17.72
N ARG A 53 -3.04 -3.79 17.10
CA ARG A 53 -3.94 -4.78 17.70
C ARG A 53 -3.29 -6.16 17.70
N LYS A 54 -3.03 -6.70 18.89
CA LYS A 54 -2.56 -8.08 19.02
C LYS A 54 -3.70 -9.05 18.68
N ILE A 55 -3.41 -10.06 17.83
CA ILE A 55 -4.37 -11.08 17.46
C ILE A 55 -4.57 -12.03 18.65
N GLU A 56 -5.77 -12.05 19.21
CA GLU A 56 -6.18 -12.96 20.28
C GLU A 56 -7.17 -14.02 19.79
N ASN A 57 -7.94 -13.68 18.74
CA ASN A 57 -8.96 -14.56 18.17
C ASN A 57 -8.78 -14.67 16.65
N PHE A 58 -8.43 -15.87 16.18
CA PHE A 58 -8.29 -16.15 14.74
C PHE A 58 -9.63 -16.10 13.96
N ALA A 59 -10.76 -16.24 14.67
CA ALA A 59 -12.07 -16.19 14.06
C ALA A 59 -12.63 -14.77 13.93
N ALA A 60 -11.85 -13.75 14.29
CA ALA A 60 -12.27 -12.35 14.19
C ALA A 60 -12.55 -11.99 12.71
N PRO A 61 -13.74 -11.39 12.40
CA PRO A 61 -14.14 -11.10 11.02
C PRO A 61 -13.17 -10.17 10.27
N GLU A 62 -12.51 -9.26 10.96
CA GLU A 62 -11.52 -8.34 10.40
C GLU A 62 -10.28 -9.05 9.84
N LEU A 63 -10.04 -10.30 10.23
CA LEU A 63 -8.94 -11.13 9.71
C LEU A 63 -9.32 -11.96 8.49
N ASP A 64 -10.59 -11.98 8.10
CA ASP A 64 -11.09 -12.78 6.98
C ASP A 64 -10.37 -12.45 5.66
N VAL A 65 -10.07 -11.18 5.45
CA VAL A 65 -9.36 -10.70 4.26
C VAL A 65 -7.97 -11.35 4.09
N TYR A 66 -7.35 -11.78 5.18
CA TYR A 66 -6.04 -12.44 5.19
C TYR A 66 -6.09 -13.96 5.21
N ALA A 67 -7.15 -14.54 5.76
CA ALA A 67 -7.22 -15.94 6.13
C ALA A 67 -8.23 -16.76 5.33
N ARG A 68 -9.40 -16.20 5.06
CA ARG A 68 -10.57 -16.95 4.60
C ARG A 68 -11.05 -16.57 3.21
N LEU A 69 -10.69 -15.37 2.73
CA LEU A 69 -11.12 -14.90 1.42
C LEU A 69 -10.08 -15.21 0.35
N SER A 70 -10.52 -15.84 -0.72
CA SER A 70 -9.72 -16.01 -1.93
C SER A 70 -9.57 -14.68 -2.67
N GLU A 71 -8.58 -14.57 -3.55
CA GLU A 71 -8.37 -13.35 -4.34
C GLU A 71 -9.57 -12.96 -5.23
N PRO A 72 -10.31 -13.89 -5.85
CA PRO A 72 -11.57 -13.56 -6.49
C PRO A 72 -12.65 -13.01 -5.54
N GLN A 73 -12.75 -13.54 -4.31
CA GLN A 73 -13.70 -13.00 -3.31
C GLN A 73 -13.29 -11.61 -2.85
N LEU A 74 -12.00 -11.34 -2.67
CA LEU A 74 -11.50 -9.99 -2.38
C LEU A 74 -11.79 -9.01 -3.51
N LEU A 75 -11.66 -9.44 -4.77
CA LEU A 75 -11.97 -8.64 -5.95
C LEU A 75 -13.44 -8.14 -5.93
N HIS A 76 -14.38 -8.98 -5.51
CA HIS A 76 -15.81 -8.70 -5.46
C HIS A 76 -16.31 -8.31 -4.06
N TYR A 77 -15.42 -8.00 -3.12
CA TYR A 77 -15.76 -7.80 -1.70
C TYR A 77 -16.78 -6.70 -1.44
N TYR A 78 -16.75 -5.64 -2.23
CA TYR A 78 -17.66 -4.49 -2.13
C TYR A 78 -18.59 -4.34 -3.34
N GLU A 79 -18.80 -5.39 -4.11
CA GLU A 79 -19.61 -5.32 -5.34
C GLU A 79 -20.96 -4.59 -5.11
N PRO A 80 -21.38 -3.63 -5.97
CA PRO A 80 -20.78 -3.26 -7.27
C PRO A 80 -19.57 -2.31 -7.19
N GLN A 81 -19.15 -1.90 -6.01
CA GLN A 81 -17.94 -1.08 -5.82
C GLN A 81 -16.66 -1.92 -5.98
N PRO A 82 -15.51 -1.29 -6.33
CA PRO A 82 -14.24 -1.99 -6.37
C PRO A 82 -13.92 -2.69 -5.04
N GLY A 83 -13.45 -3.92 -5.10
CA GLY A 83 -13.15 -4.72 -3.92
C GLY A 83 -11.76 -4.42 -3.31
N LEU A 84 -11.12 -5.47 -2.82
CA LEU A 84 -9.83 -5.40 -2.15
C LEU A 84 -8.74 -6.16 -2.91
N PHE A 85 -7.49 -5.92 -2.54
CA PHE A 85 -6.36 -6.76 -2.89
C PHE A 85 -5.36 -6.81 -1.73
N LEU A 86 -4.49 -7.81 -1.73
CA LEU A 86 -3.43 -7.96 -0.74
C LEU A 86 -2.08 -7.59 -1.36
N ALA A 87 -1.44 -6.57 -0.78
CA ALA A 87 -0.05 -6.23 -1.05
C ALA A 87 0.86 -6.98 -0.07
N GLU A 88 1.88 -7.70 -0.59
CA GLU A 88 2.81 -8.49 0.22
C GLU A 88 4.20 -7.83 0.21
N SER A 89 4.74 -7.58 1.37
CA SER A 89 6.01 -6.94 1.69
C SER A 89 5.94 -5.42 1.85
N PRO A 90 6.78 -4.85 2.75
CA PRO A 90 6.86 -3.39 2.95
C PRO A 90 7.06 -2.62 1.64
N ARG A 91 7.99 -3.09 0.80
CA ARG A 91 8.31 -2.42 -0.47
C ARG A 91 7.17 -2.40 -1.49
N VAL A 92 6.35 -3.45 -1.53
CA VAL A 92 5.16 -3.48 -2.42
C VAL A 92 4.08 -2.57 -1.87
N ILE A 93 3.91 -2.55 -0.53
CA ILE A 93 2.95 -1.68 0.15
C ILE A 93 3.30 -0.22 -0.07
N GLU A 94 4.56 0.20 0.15
CA GLU A 94 5.02 1.57 -0.12
C GLU A 94 4.72 1.99 -1.56
N ARG A 95 5.03 1.14 -2.55
CA ARG A 95 4.72 1.44 -3.95
C ARG A 95 3.23 1.55 -4.25
N ALA A 96 2.41 0.78 -3.58
CA ALA A 96 0.96 0.88 -3.71
C ALA A 96 0.45 2.19 -3.10
N LEU A 97 0.96 2.60 -1.93
CA LEU A 97 0.67 3.90 -1.32
C LEU A 97 1.11 5.07 -2.21
N ASP A 98 2.33 5.01 -2.76
CA ASP A 98 2.84 6.00 -3.71
C ASP A 98 1.97 6.09 -4.98
N ALA A 99 1.37 4.98 -5.39
CA ALA A 99 0.42 4.91 -6.49
C ALA A 99 -1.00 5.40 -6.11
N GLY A 100 -1.22 5.79 -4.85
CA GLY A 100 -2.49 6.32 -4.34
C GLY A 100 -3.53 5.25 -4.01
N TYR A 101 -3.11 4.01 -3.72
CA TYR A 101 -4.00 3.01 -3.13
C TYR A 101 -4.14 3.26 -1.63
N GLU A 102 -5.34 3.05 -1.11
CA GLU A 102 -5.67 3.30 0.30
C GLU A 102 -5.63 2.00 1.11
N PRO A 103 -4.89 1.97 2.23
CA PRO A 103 -4.82 0.80 3.09
C PRO A 103 -6.10 0.68 3.93
N VAL A 104 -6.58 -0.56 4.10
CA VAL A 104 -7.69 -0.91 5.00
C VAL A 104 -7.15 -1.38 6.34
N SER A 105 -6.12 -2.23 6.30
CA SER A 105 -5.46 -2.75 7.50
C SER A 105 -4.13 -3.41 7.13
N PHE A 106 -3.30 -3.65 8.13
CA PHE A 106 -2.04 -4.37 8.01
C PHE A 106 -2.08 -5.67 8.82
N LEU A 107 -1.36 -6.68 8.35
CA LEU A 107 -1.04 -7.90 9.09
C LEU A 107 0.47 -8.04 9.11
N ALA A 108 1.10 -7.90 10.28
CA ALA A 108 2.55 -7.86 10.42
C ALA A 108 3.04 -8.74 11.56
N GLY A 109 4.17 -9.41 11.35
CA GLY A 109 4.88 -10.10 12.44
C GLY A 109 5.38 -9.12 13.50
N SER A 110 5.45 -9.54 14.75
CA SER A 110 5.92 -8.69 15.85
C SER A 110 7.32 -8.10 15.58
N ALA A 111 8.18 -8.83 14.88
CA ALA A 111 9.52 -8.38 14.51
C ALA A 111 9.50 -7.26 13.45
N GLU A 112 8.45 -7.17 12.65
CA GLU A 112 8.32 -6.18 11.58
C GLU A 112 7.81 -4.82 12.06
N LEU A 113 7.24 -4.74 13.27
CA LEU A 113 6.64 -3.50 13.77
C LEU A 113 7.65 -2.37 13.87
N ALA A 114 8.77 -2.60 14.55
CA ALA A 114 9.80 -1.57 14.74
C ALA A 114 10.52 -1.22 13.41
N ALA A 115 10.72 -2.21 12.53
CA ALA A 115 11.39 -2.01 11.25
C ALA A 115 10.56 -1.18 10.25
N ASN A 116 9.23 -1.13 10.44
CA ASN A 116 8.30 -0.48 9.51
C ASN A 116 7.44 0.61 10.18
N GLU A 117 7.89 1.15 11.32
CA GLU A 117 7.18 2.19 12.07
C GLU A 117 6.81 3.40 11.21
N ALA A 118 7.73 3.87 10.38
CA ALA A 118 7.50 4.99 9.46
C ALA A 118 6.37 4.70 8.46
N LEU A 119 6.27 3.46 7.96
CA LEU A 119 5.20 3.05 7.04
C LEU A 119 3.83 3.12 7.74
N PHE A 120 3.73 2.61 8.96
CA PHE A 120 2.49 2.66 9.73
C PHE A 120 2.10 4.10 10.11
N ALA A 121 3.06 4.94 10.45
CA ALA A 121 2.81 6.36 10.76
C ALA A 121 2.23 7.14 9.56
N HIS A 122 2.48 6.72 8.32
CA HIS A 122 1.85 7.30 7.14
C HIS A 122 0.38 6.89 6.95
N CYS A 123 -0.09 5.87 7.70
CA CYS A 123 -1.42 5.29 7.55
C CYS A 123 -2.14 5.19 8.91
N PRO A 124 -2.33 6.30 9.64
CA PRO A 124 -2.82 6.27 11.03
C PRO A 124 -4.22 5.67 11.20
N ASP A 125 -5.04 5.74 10.17
CA ASP A 125 -6.42 5.24 10.18
C ASP A 125 -6.52 3.72 9.91
N ALA A 126 -5.43 3.08 9.45
CA ALA A 126 -5.41 1.67 9.14
C ALA A 126 -4.83 0.86 10.32
N PRO A 127 -5.61 -0.02 10.98
CA PRO A 127 -5.14 -0.82 12.10
C PRO A 127 -4.07 -1.82 11.68
N VAL A 128 -3.12 -2.10 12.59
CA VAL A 128 -2.07 -3.10 12.42
C VAL A 128 -2.36 -4.30 13.28
N TYR A 129 -2.78 -5.41 12.68
CA TYR A 129 -2.93 -6.69 13.36
C TYR A 129 -1.58 -7.38 13.46
N THR A 130 -1.22 -7.83 14.66
CA THR A 130 0.09 -8.42 14.91
C THR A 130 0.05 -9.68 15.75
N ALA A 131 0.95 -10.59 15.46
CA ALA A 131 1.26 -11.77 16.25
C ALA A 131 2.67 -12.26 15.93
N GLU A 132 3.10 -13.32 16.61
CA GLU A 132 4.32 -14.03 16.24
C GLU A 132 4.18 -14.65 14.83
N THR A 133 5.28 -14.74 14.09
CA THR A 133 5.29 -15.22 12.70
C THR A 133 4.63 -16.58 12.54
N LYS A 134 4.90 -17.52 13.44
CA LYS A 134 4.28 -18.86 13.41
C LYS A 134 2.75 -18.81 13.53
N VAL A 135 2.24 -17.88 14.32
CA VAL A 135 0.81 -17.66 14.53
C VAL A 135 0.19 -17.09 13.27
N LEU A 136 0.88 -16.15 12.60
CA LEU A 136 0.42 -15.57 11.33
C LEU A 136 0.42 -16.61 10.20
N GLU A 137 1.40 -17.51 10.14
CA GLU A 137 1.43 -18.60 9.17
C GLU A 137 0.26 -19.57 9.34
N GLN A 138 -0.13 -19.84 10.58
CA GLN A 138 -1.33 -20.65 10.86
C GLN A 138 -2.61 -19.94 10.44
N LEU A 139 -2.69 -18.62 10.63
CA LEU A 139 -3.83 -17.81 10.23
C LEU A 139 -3.99 -17.76 8.70
N THR A 140 -2.92 -17.46 7.99
CA THR A 140 -2.95 -17.24 6.54
C THR A 140 -2.89 -18.53 5.73
N GLY A 141 -2.44 -19.64 6.33
CA GLY A 141 -2.23 -20.93 5.67
C GLY A 141 -1.00 -20.96 4.75
N PHE A 142 -0.14 -19.93 4.78
CA PHE A 142 1.13 -19.88 4.05
C PHE A 142 2.19 -19.12 4.84
N ALA A 143 3.45 -19.38 4.53
CA ALA A 143 4.58 -18.69 5.15
C ALA A 143 4.61 -17.21 4.70
N LEU A 144 4.58 -16.28 5.67
CA LEU A 144 4.78 -14.85 5.45
C LEU A 144 6.27 -14.57 5.23
N THR A 145 6.81 -15.02 4.11
CA THR A 145 8.26 -14.94 3.80
C THR A 145 8.80 -13.53 3.76
N ARG A 146 7.92 -12.54 3.63
CA ARG A 146 8.25 -11.10 3.58
C ARG A 146 7.67 -10.33 4.76
N GLY A 147 7.20 -11.03 5.78
CA GLY A 147 6.87 -10.53 7.11
C GLY A 147 5.58 -9.70 7.23
N MET A 148 5.00 -9.18 6.14
CA MET A 148 3.84 -8.28 6.21
C MET A 148 2.92 -8.41 5.01
N LEU A 149 1.61 -8.27 5.27
CA LEU A 149 0.55 -8.06 4.28
C LEU A 149 -0.17 -6.74 4.58
N CYS A 150 -0.73 -6.12 3.54
CA CYS A 150 -1.68 -5.01 3.66
C CYS A 150 -2.89 -5.29 2.78
N ALA A 151 -4.08 -5.23 3.36
CA ALA A 151 -5.32 -5.18 2.61
C ALA A 151 -5.55 -3.75 2.12
N MET A 152 -5.78 -3.57 0.83
CA MET A 152 -5.91 -2.25 0.21
C MET A 152 -7.16 -2.18 -0.66
N HIS A 153 -7.77 -1.01 -0.71
CA HIS A 153 -8.87 -0.74 -1.62
C HIS A 153 -8.41 -0.79 -3.08
N ARG A 154 -9.19 -1.45 -3.94
CA ARG A 154 -9.04 -1.34 -5.39
C ARG A 154 -9.59 0.00 -5.85
N ARG A 155 -9.03 0.50 -6.94
CA ARG A 155 -9.51 1.73 -7.57
C ARG A 155 -10.39 1.39 -8.78
N THR A 156 -11.35 2.25 -9.07
CA THR A 156 -12.06 2.19 -10.35
C THR A 156 -11.08 2.39 -11.50
N LEU A 157 -11.10 1.49 -12.47
CA LEU A 157 -10.23 1.59 -13.62
C LEU A 157 -10.75 2.66 -14.57
N PRO A 158 -9.87 3.49 -15.15
CA PRO A 158 -10.27 4.43 -16.19
C PRO A 158 -10.69 3.70 -17.47
N ALA A 159 -11.50 4.35 -18.29
CA ALA A 159 -11.92 3.80 -19.56
C ALA A 159 -10.73 3.55 -20.50
N MET A 160 -10.81 2.50 -21.32
CA MET A 160 -9.75 2.12 -22.26
C MET A 160 -9.39 3.28 -23.19
N GLU A 161 -10.37 4.03 -23.67
CA GLU A 161 -10.21 5.19 -24.54
C GLU A 161 -9.39 6.30 -23.86
N GLU A 162 -9.58 6.50 -22.57
CA GLU A 162 -8.82 7.47 -21.78
C GLU A 162 -7.35 7.05 -21.65
N ILE A 163 -7.12 5.78 -21.33
CA ILE A 163 -5.76 5.22 -21.17
C ILE A 163 -4.99 5.27 -22.49
N CYS A 164 -5.64 4.91 -23.60
CA CYS A 164 -5.00 4.81 -24.90
C CYS A 164 -4.86 6.16 -25.61
N ARG A 165 -5.56 7.21 -25.18
CA ARG A 165 -5.64 8.50 -25.90
C ARG A 165 -4.28 9.08 -26.31
N ASN A 166 -3.27 8.97 -25.47
CA ASN A 166 -1.93 9.49 -25.71
C ASN A 166 -0.85 8.40 -25.66
N ALA A 167 -1.26 7.14 -25.70
CA ALA A 167 -0.34 6.01 -25.67
C ALA A 167 0.27 5.81 -27.06
N ARG A 168 1.60 5.73 -27.11
CA ARG A 168 2.36 5.40 -28.33
C ARG A 168 2.62 3.91 -28.44
N ARG A 169 2.69 3.23 -27.29
CA ARG A 169 2.95 1.79 -27.19
C ARG A 169 1.99 1.18 -26.18
N VAL A 170 1.22 0.21 -26.64
CA VAL A 170 0.24 -0.51 -25.84
C VAL A 170 0.54 -2.00 -25.92
N ALA A 171 0.63 -2.66 -24.78
CA ALA A 171 0.67 -4.12 -24.71
C ALA A 171 -0.74 -4.66 -24.47
N ILE A 172 -1.14 -5.69 -25.21
CA ILE A 172 -2.43 -6.35 -25.02
C ILE A 172 -2.15 -7.80 -24.61
N LEU A 173 -2.68 -8.19 -23.45
CA LEU A 173 -2.58 -9.54 -22.91
C LEU A 173 -3.90 -10.27 -23.15
N GLU A 174 -3.82 -11.41 -23.82
CA GLU A 174 -4.97 -12.28 -24.09
C GLU A 174 -4.75 -13.65 -23.45
N ASN A 175 -5.69 -14.05 -22.58
CA ASN A 175 -5.67 -15.37 -21.92
C ASN A 175 -4.38 -15.68 -21.13
N VAL A 176 -3.74 -14.69 -20.53
CA VAL A 176 -2.58 -14.89 -19.65
C VAL A 176 -3.10 -15.26 -18.26
N VAL A 177 -3.37 -16.54 -18.04
CA VAL A 177 -4.04 -17.05 -16.82
C VAL A 177 -3.12 -17.17 -15.60
N ASN A 178 -1.80 -17.20 -15.79
CA ASN A 178 -0.86 -17.29 -14.67
C ASN A 178 -0.55 -15.89 -14.11
N PRO A 179 -0.90 -15.59 -12.84
CA PRO A 179 -0.66 -14.26 -12.25
C PRO A 179 0.83 -13.88 -12.22
N THR A 180 1.73 -14.83 -12.01
CA THR A 180 3.18 -14.56 -12.04
C THR A 180 3.64 -14.07 -13.42
N ASN A 181 3.09 -14.64 -14.50
CA ASN A 181 3.38 -14.18 -15.86
C ASN A 181 2.80 -12.78 -16.11
N VAL A 182 1.58 -12.50 -15.64
CA VAL A 182 0.99 -11.15 -15.70
C VAL A 182 1.92 -10.16 -15.02
N GLY A 183 2.33 -10.42 -13.78
CA GLY A 183 3.25 -9.53 -13.06
C GLY A 183 4.61 -9.37 -13.75
N ALA A 184 5.17 -10.43 -14.33
CA ALA A 184 6.42 -10.36 -15.10
C ALA A 184 6.28 -9.46 -16.33
N ILE A 185 5.16 -9.57 -17.05
CA ILE A 185 4.87 -8.75 -18.22
C ILE A 185 4.71 -7.28 -17.81
N PHE A 186 3.99 -6.98 -16.72
CA PHE A 186 3.84 -5.61 -16.22
C PHE A 186 5.20 -4.98 -15.86
N ARG A 187 6.08 -5.73 -15.17
CA ARG A 187 7.44 -5.25 -14.85
C ARG A 187 8.26 -4.99 -16.12
N SER A 188 8.19 -5.88 -17.10
CA SER A 188 8.87 -5.70 -18.40
C SER A 188 8.30 -4.53 -19.18
N ALA A 189 6.98 -4.38 -19.22
CA ALA A 189 6.31 -3.25 -19.86
C ALA A 189 6.76 -1.91 -19.27
N ALA A 190 6.82 -1.82 -17.93
CA ALA A 190 7.33 -0.64 -17.25
C ALA A 190 8.79 -0.33 -17.62
N ALA A 191 9.66 -1.35 -17.60
CA ALA A 191 11.09 -1.19 -17.96
C ALA A 191 11.31 -0.76 -19.41
N LEU A 192 10.46 -1.23 -20.34
CA LEU A 192 10.52 -0.91 -21.76
C LEU A 192 9.77 0.36 -22.14
N GLY A 193 9.17 1.05 -21.16
CA GLY A 193 8.41 2.28 -21.36
C GLY A 193 7.15 2.06 -22.20
N ILE A 194 6.44 0.94 -22.01
CA ILE A 194 5.09 0.73 -22.54
C ILE A 194 4.15 1.69 -21.82
N ASP A 195 3.35 2.43 -22.59
CA ASP A 195 2.50 3.49 -22.02
C ASP A 195 1.23 2.93 -21.39
N ALA A 196 0.71 1.80 -21.90
CA ALA A 196 -0.48 1.15 -21.38
C ALA A 196 -0.42 -0.38 -21.55
N VAL A 197 -1.05 -1.09 -20.60
CA VAL A 197 -1.26 -2.54 -20.69
C VAL A 197 -2.76 -2.81 -20.58
N LEU A 198 -3.32 -3.50 -21.55
CA LEU A 198 -4.72 -3.92 -21.60
C LEU A 198 -4.81 -5.44 -21.40
N LEU A 199 -5.77 -5.89 -20.63
CA LEU A 199 -6.02 -7.30 -20.36
C LEU A 199 -7.42 -7.70 -20.86
N THR A 200 -7.53 -8.87 -21.48
CA THR A 200 -8.84 -9.48 -21.73
C THR A 200 -9.36 -10.14 -20.45
N SER A 201 -10.66 -10.38 -20.37
CA SER A 201 -11.32 -11.03 -19.23
C SER A 201 -10.80 -12.43 -18.89
N GLY A 202 -10.12 -13.10 -19.82
CA GLY A 202 -9.46 -14.39 -19.61
C GLY A 202 -8.11 -14.30 -18.91
N CYS A 203 -7.59 -13.10 -18.63
CA CYS A 203 -6.32 -12.93 -17.92
C CYS A 203 -6.50 -12.98 -16.40
N SER A 204 -5.46 -13.44 -15.68
CA SER A 204 -5.38 -13.21 -14.24
C SER A 204 -5.29 -11.72 -13.93
N ASN A 205 -5.91 -11.33 -12.81
CA ASN A 205 -5.89 -9.95 -12.37
C ASN A 205 -4.48 -9.51 -11.94
N PRO A 206 -3.99 -8.32 -12.39
CA PRO A 206 -2.65 -7.83 -12.09
C PRO A 206 -2.44 -7.42 -10.61
N LEU A 207 -3.51 -7.28 -9.83
CA LEU A 207 -3.45 -7.01 -8.39
C LEU A 207 -3.58 -8.28 -7.54
N TYR A 208 -3.52 -9.46 -8.13
CA TYR A 208 -3.37 -10.68 -7.36
C TYR A 208 -1.98 -10.75 -6.72
N ARG A 209 -1.92 -11.20 -5.48
CA ARG A 209 -0.69 -11.21 -4.66
C ARG A 209 0.53 -11.83 -5.35
N ARG A 210 0.30 -12.80 -6.23
CA ARG A 210 1.36 -13.50 -6.97
C ARG A 210 1.69 -12.87 -8.34
N ALA A 211 1.04 -11.75 -8.71
CA ALA A 211 1.34 -11.04 -9.96
C ALA A 211 2.62 -10.20 -9.91
#